data_3296fb491533d6ead166df75813b94ff
#
_entry.id   3296fb491533d6ead166df75813b94ff
#
_cell.length_a   1.000
_cell.length_b   1.000
_cell.length_c   1.000
_cell.angle_alpha   90.00
_cell.angle_beta   90.00
_cell.angle_gamma   90.00
#
_symmetry.space_group_name_H-M   'P 1'
#
loop_
_entity.id
_entity.type
_entity.pdbx_description
1 polymer ?
#
loop_
_entity_poly.entity_id
_entity_poly.type
_entity_poly.pdbx_seq_one_letter_code
_entity_poly.pdbx_strand_id
1 'polypeptide(L)'
;LSQNAFLAQIYHKPGVLTRRKPSQKELEDIEFGLPIARKLADMEIGQTLVVKNKTVIAVEAFEGTDKAIQRGCEFAKGGCVVIKVSRTNQDYRYDSPGIGPQTIKTLIEGGASVLALEAERVMVVEQEKVIKMSDEASLTVICI
;
A
#
# COMPACT_ATOMS: atom_id res chain seq x y z
N LEU A 1 12.44 25.68 -6.84
CA LEU A 1 12.68 24.24 -6.95
C LEU A 1 12.06 23.69 -8.22
N SER A 2 12.76 22.77 -8.86
CA SER A 2 12.23 22.12 -10.05
C SER A 2 11.10 21.15 -9.63
N GLN A 3 10.17 20.94 -10.54
CA GLN A 3 9.10 19.98 -10.34
C GLN A 3 9.65 18.55 -10.14
N ASN A 4 10.74 18.22 -10.84
CA ASN A 4 11.36 16.92 -10.71
C ASN A 4 11.92 16.66 -9.31
N ALA A 5 12.53 17.68 -8.67
CA ALA A 5 13.03 17.55 -7.30
C ALA A 5 11.86 17.32 -6.31
N PHE A 6 10.74 17.99 -6.50
CA PHE A 6 9.55 17.81 -5.68
C PHE A 6 8.99 16.38 -5.83
N LEU A 7 8.85 15.89 -7.06
CA LEU A 7 8.32 14.56 -7.32
C LEU A 7 9.23 13.48 -6.75
N ALA A 8 10.57 13.68 -6.77
CA ALA A 8 11.50 12.70 -6.22
C ALA A 8 11.34 12.49 -4.72
N GLN A 9 10.78 13.47 -3.99
CA GLN A 9 10.51 13.34 -2.55
C GLN A 9 9.25 12.54 -2.25
N ILE A 10 8.36 12.37 -3.22
CA ILE A 10 7.09 11.66 -3.07
C ILE A 10 7.22 10.18 -3.37
N TYR A 11 8.07 9.80 -4.32
CA TYR A 11 8.32 8.42 -4.70
C TYR A 11 9.55 7.90 -3.97
N HIS A 12 9.44 6.70 -3.39
CA HIS A 12 10.49 6.12 -2.58
C HIS A 12 11.13 4.91 -3.24
N LYS A 13 12.42 4.75 -2.98
CA LYS A 13 13.15 3.53 -3.31
C LYS A 13 12.73 2.41 -2.36
N PRO A 14 13.07 1.14 -2.67
CA PRO A 14 12.77 0.04 -1.75
C PRO A 14 13.33 0.28 -0.35
N GLY A 15 12.53 -0.04 0.65
CA GLY A 15 12.93 0.11 2.05
C GLY A 15 11.75 0.34 2.96
N VAL A 16 11.99 0.24 4.26
CA VAL A 16 10.97 0.47 5.30
C VAL A 16 10.96 1.94 5.66
N LEU A 17 9.79 2.57 5.61
CA LEU A 17 9.63 4.00 5.93
C LEU A 17 9.35 4.23 7.42
N THR A 18 8.85 3.23 8.13
CA THR A 18 8.41 3.33 9.53
C THR A 18 9.40 2.69 10.48
N ARG A 19 9.20 2.92 11.79
CA ARG A 19 10.03 2.30 12.83
C ARG A 19 9.80 0.81 12.92
N ARG A 20 8.54 0.37 12.86
CA ARG A 20 8.21 -1.04 12.89
C ARG A 20 8.60 -1.67 11.56
N LYS A 21 9.36 -2.74 11.62
CA LYS A 21 9.76 -3.51 10.44
C LYS A 21 8.81 -4.68 10.26
N PRO A 22 8.59 -5.16 9.02
CA PRO A 22 7.72 -6.32 8.82
C PRO A 22 8.36 -7.58 9.39
N SER A 23 7.53 -8.47 9.92
CA SER A 23 7.97 -9.79 10.35
C SER A 23 8.26 -10.66 9.13
N GLN A 24 8.92 -11.80 9.35
CA GLN A 24 9.19 -12.77 8.28
C GLN A 24 7.88 -13.24 7.63
N LYS A 25 6.87 -13.51 8.44
CA LYS A 25 5.57 -13.93 7.94
C LYS A 25 4.92 -12.86 7.05
N GLU A 26 5.04 -11.59 7.46
CA GLU A 26 4.51 -10.47 6.68
C GLU A 26 5.26 -10.30 5.36
N LEU A 27 6.58 -10.49 5.37
CA LEU A 27 7.38 -10.48 4.15
C LEU A 27 6.96 -11.60 3.20
N GLU A 28 6.67 -12.78 3.72
CA GLU A 28 6.18 -13.90 2.91
C GLU A 28 4.81 -13.60 2.30
N ASP A 29 3.94 -12.91 3.04
CA ASP A 29 2.65 -12.48 2.52
C ASP A 29 2.81 -11.45 1.40
N ILE A 30 3.77 -10.54 1.52
CA ILE A 30 4.10 -9.58 0.46
C ILE A 30 4.58 -10.32 -0.79
N GLU A 31 5.53 -11.25 -0.61
CA GLU A 31 6.08 -12.03 -1.71
C GLU A 31 5.00 -12.84 -2.43
N PHE A 32 4.08 -13.42 -1.68
CA PHE A 32 2.93 -14.13 -2.22
C PHE A 32 2.00 -13.20 -3.01
N GLY A 33 1.68 -12.05 -2.45
CA GLY A 33 0.64 -11.17 -3.01
C GLY A 33 1.11 -10.24 -4.12
N LEU A 34 2.39 -9.87 -4.16
CA LEU A 34 2.88 -8.88 -5.12
C LEU A 34 2.64 -9.26 -6.59
N PRO A 35 2.95 -10.50 -7.04
CA PRO A 35 2.66 -10.90 -8.42
C PRO A 35 1.16 -10.86 -8.74
N ILE A 36 0.33 -11.21 -7.78
CA ILE A 36 -1.13 -11.19 -7.93
C ILE A 36 -1.61 -9.75 -8.09
N ALA A 37 -1.14 -8.85 -7.22
CA ALA A 37 -1.49 -7.44 -7.28
C ALA A 37 -1.13 -6.83 -8.63
N ARG A 38 0.06 -7.14 -9.14
CA ARG A 38 0.52 -6.64 -10.45
C ARG A 38 -0.37 -7.12 -11.59
N LYS A 39 -0.75 -8.39 -11.58
CA LYS A 39 -1.64 -8.94 -12.62
C LYS A 39 -3.01 -8.27 -12.58
N LEU A 40 -3.56 -8.07 -11.39
CA LEU A 40 -4.86 -7.43 -11.24
C LEU A 40 -4.82 -5.97 -11.73
N ALA A 41 -3.73 -5.26 -11.43
CA ALA A 41 -3.56 -3.89 -11.89
C ALA A 41 -3.45 -3.82 -13.43
N ASP A 42 -2.67 -4.71 -14.02
CA ASP A 42 -2.48 -4.73 -15.47
C ASP A 42 -3.76 -5.16 -16.21
N MET A 43 -4.61 -5.95 -15.57
CA MET A 43 -5.94 -6.29 -16.09
C MET A 43 -6.97 -5.19 -15.86
N GLU A 44 -6.54 -4.08 -15.25
CA GLU A 44 -7.39 -2.93 -14.95
C GLU A 44 -8.56 -3.26 -14.01
N ILE A 45 -8.37 -4.24 -13.13
CA ILE A 45 -9.36 -4.59 -12.12
C ILE A 45 -9.24 -3.66 -10.91
N GLY A 46 -8.02 -3.49 -10.41
CA GLY A 46 -7.73 -2.62 -9.26
C GLY A 46 -6.26 -2.66 -8.92
N GLN A 47 -5.85 -1.79 -8.00
CA GLN A 47 -4.44 -1.62 -7.67
C GLN A 47 -4.12 -1.95 -6.21
N THR A 48 -5.08 -2.51 -5.48
CA THR A 48 -4.94 -2.82 -4.05
C THR A 48 -5.38 -4.26 -3.77
N LEU A 49 -4.56 -4.97 -3.01
CA LEU A 49 -4.80 -6.36 -2.63
C LEU A 49 -4.61 -6.50 -1.13
N VAL A 50 -5.52 -7.20 -0.47
CA VAL A 50 -5.41 -7.51 0.96
C VAL A 50 -5.10 -8.99 1.11
N VAL A 51 -4.03 -9.31 1.85
CA VAL A 51 -3.50 -10.66 2.01
C VAL A 51 -3.33 -10.97 3.50
N LYS A 52 -3.59 -12.20 3.89
CA LYS A 52 -3.27 -12.70 5.23
C LYS A 52 -3.01 -14.20 5.14
N ASN A 53 -1.91 -14.65 5.73
CA ASN A 53 -1.53 -16.08 5.77
C ASN A 53 -1.49 -16.69 4.35
N LYS A 54 -0.87 -15.97 3.41
CA LYS A 54 -0.75 -16.39 2.00
C LYS A 54 -2.11 -16.71 1.38
N THR A 55 -3.12 -15.94 1.75
CA THR A 55 -4.47 -16.05 1.21
C THR A 55 -4.93 -14.67 0.79
N VAL A 56 -5.52 -14.57 -0.39
CA VAL A 56 -6.14 -13.32 -0.84
C VAL A 56 -7.43 -13.11 -0.06
N ILE A 57 -7.51 -12.02 0.68
CA ILE A 57 -8.68 -11.69 1.49
C ILE A 57 -9.65 -10.80 0.74
N ALA A 58 -9.12 -9.80 0.03
CA ALA A 58 -9.94 -8.87 -0.75
C ALA A 58 -9.13 -8.27 -1.89
N VAL A 59 -9.82 -7.96 -2.97
CA VAL A 59 -9.27 -7.32 -4.16
C VAL A 59 -10.07 -6.05 -4.41
N GLU A 60 -9.37 -4.93 -4.60
CA GLU A 60 -10.02 -3.71 -5.03
C GLU A 60 -10.54 -3.90 -6.46
N ALA A 61 -11.82 -3.58 -6.65
CA ALA A 61 -12.39 -3.55 -7.98
C ALA A 61 -12.97 -2.15 -8.22
N PHE A 62 -14.27 -2.00 -8.27
CA PHE A 62 -14.90 -0.72 -8.55
C PHE A 62 -14.93 0.22 -7.34
N GLU A 63 -14.91 -0.32 -6.13
CA GLU A 63 -15.15 0.43 -4.89
C GLU A 63 -14.06 1.43 -4.50
N GLY A 64 -12.85 1.28 -5.01
CA GLY A 64 -11.72 2.12 -4.62
C GLY A 64 -10.92 1.57 -3.45
N THR A 65 -9.75 2.18 -3.20
CA THR A 65 -8.74 1.67 -2.26
C THR A 65 -9.27 1.55 -0.83
N ASP A 66 -9.85 2.62 -0.28
CA ASP A 66 -10.21 2.62 1.14
C ASP A 66 -11.32 1.62 1.45
N LYS A 67 -12.31 1.49 0.59
CA LYS A 67 -13.38 0.51 0.78
C LYS A 67 -12.88 -0.93 0.67
N ALA A 68 -11.94 -1.17 -0.24
CA ALA A 68 -11.32 -2.49 -0.37
C ALA A 68 -10.54 -2.84 0.89
N ILE A 69 -9.80 -1.90 1.45
CA ILE A 69 -9.06 -2.08 2.70
C ILE A 69 -10.02 -2.36 3.85
N GLN A 70 -11.08 -1.57 3.99
CA GLN A 70 -12.08 -1.77 5.04
C GLN A 70 -12.67 -3.17 5.00
N ARG A 71 -13.07 -3.60 3.81
CA ARG A 71 -13.66 -4.92 3.59
C ARG A 71 -12.66 -6.04 3.91
N GLY A 72 -11.44 -5.91 3.40
CA GLY A 72 -10.39 -6.89 3.64
C GLY A 72 -10.00 -7.01 5.09
N CYS A 73 -9.85 -5.87 5.78
CA CYS A 73 -9.51 -5.85 7.21
C CYS A 73 -10.62 -6.48 8.05
N GLU A 74 -11.87 -6.24 7.69
CA GLU A 74 -13.01 -6.83 8.39
C GLU A 74 -13.00 -8.36 8.25
N PHE A 75 -12.83 -8.87 7.03
CA PHE A 75 -12.75 -10.31 6.79
C PHE A 75 -11.55 -10.94 7.49
N ALA A 76 -10.41 -10.26 7.47
CA ALA A 76 -9.17 -10.75 8.08
C ALA A 76 -9.17 -10.64 9.61
N LYS A 77 -10.06 -9.82 10.18
CA LYS A 77 -10.06 -9.48 11.60
C LYS A 77 -8.75 -8.83 12.03
N GLY A 78 -8.26 -7.93 11.20
CA GLY A 78 -6.98 -7.26 11.40
C GLY A 78 -5.78 -8.14 11.07
N GLY A 79 -4.58 -7.62 11.30
CA GLY A 79 -3.34 -8.36 11.11
C GLY A 79 -3.03 -8.69 9.65
N CYS A 80 -3.62 -7.98 8.71
CA CYS A 80 -3.44 -8.25 7.29
C CYS A 80 -2.35 -7.37 6.69
N VAL A 81 -1.89 -7.77 5.52
CA VAL A 81 -0.94 -7.04 4.68
C VAL A 81 -1.71 -6.47 3.49
N VAL A 82 -1.57 -5.17 3.27
CA VAL A 82 -2.19 -4.48 2.14
C VAL A 82 -1.10 -4.12 1.15
N ILE A 83 -1.27 -4.50 -0.11
CA ILE A 83 -0.29 -4.25 -1.18
C ILE A 83 -0.94 -3.32 -2.19
N LYS A 84 -0.27 -2.20 -2.49
CA LYS A 84 -0.72 -1.27 -3.52
C LYS A 84 0.35 -1.12 -4.58
N VAL A 85 -0.06 -1.29 -5.83
CA VAL A 85 0.84 -1.23 -6.99
C VAL A 85 0.29 -0.28 -8.04
N SER A 86 1.11 -0.01 -9.04
CA SER A 86 0.73 0.75 -10.22
C SER A 86 0.62 -0.18 -11.41
N ARG A 87 -0.26 0.15 -12.36
CA ARG A 87 -0.31 -0.56 -13.64
C ARG A 87 1.00 -0.36 -14.37
N THR A 88 1.44 -1.36 -15.14
CA THR A 88 2.68 -1.29 -15.91
C THR A 88 2.70 -0.09 -16.85
N ASN A 89 1.57 0.22 -17.48
CA ASN A 89 1.45 1.31 -18.45
C ASN A 89 0.77 2.56 -17.86
N GLN A 90 0.90 2.78 -16.54
CA GLN A 90 0.33 3.94 -15.87
C GLN A 90 0.86 5.25 -16.45
N ASP A 91 -0.05 6.16 -16.82
CA ASP A 91 0.33 7.51 -17.25
C ASP A 91 0.37 8.44 -16.05
N TYR A 92 1.57 8.68 -15.54
CA TYR A 92 1.80 9.48 -14.33
C TYR A 92 1.49 10.96 -14.49
N ARG A 93 1.24 11.42 -15.71
CA ARG A 93 0.89 12.82 -15.93
C ARG A 93 -0.56 13.09 -15.55
N TYR A 94 -1.42 12.10 -15.65
CA TYR A 94 -2.87 12.28 -15.46
C TYR A 94 -3.41 11.51 -14.27
N ASP A 95 -2.83 10.37 -13.95
CA ASP A 95 -3.35 9.49 -12.90
C ASP A 95 -2.21 8.69 -12.25
N SER A 96 -1.61 9.29 -11.23
CA SER A 96 -0.57 8.60 -10.45
C SER A 96 -1.19 7.95 -9.23
N PRO A 97 -1.00 6.64 -9.05
CA PRO A 97 -1.46 5.99 -7.83
C PRO A 97 -0.70 6.53 -6.63
N GLY A 98 -1.41 6.76 -5.55
CA GLY A 98 -0.80 7.30 -4.35
C GLY A 98 -1.57 6.93 -3.10
N ILE A 99 -0.93 7.14 -1.97
CA ILE A 99 -1.57 7.00 -0.66
C ILE A 99 -1.28 8.25 0.17
N GLY A 100 -2.16 8.55 1.09
CA GLY A 100 -2.00 9.68 1.99
C GLY A 100 -2.57 9.37 3.36
N PRO A 101 -2.71 10.38 4.22
CA PRO A 101 -3.18 10.19 5.60
C PRO A 101 -4.53 9.47 5.70
N GLN A 102 -5.44 9.69 4.76
CA GLN A 102 -6.75 9.04 4.80
C GLN A 102 -6.62 7.52 4.66
N THR A 103 -5.77 7.05 3.78
CA THR A 103 -5.52 5.61 3.61
C THR A 103 -4.89 5.02 4.87
N ILE A 104 -3.95 5.75 5.48
CA ILE A 104 -3.33 5.32 6.74
C ILE A 104 -4.38 5.21 7.84
N LYS A 105 -5.28 6.19 7.95
CA LYS A 105 -6.38 6.14 8.91
C LYS A 105 -7.24 4.89 8.71
N THR A 106 -7.58 4.59 7.47
CA THR A 106 -8.36 3.40 7.12
C THR A 106 -7.65 2.12 7.55
N LEU A 107 -6.34 2.04 7.30
CA LEU A 107 -5.52 0.88 7.71
C LEU A 107 -5.49 0.71 9.22
N ILE A 108 -5.30 1.81 9.95
CA ILE A 108 -5.26 1.80 11.41
C ILE A 108 -6.61 1.35 11.99
N GLU A 109 -7.69 1.91 11.50
CA GLU A 109 -9.04 1.56 11.94
C GLU A 109 -9.36 0.08 11.69
N GLY A 110 -8.85 -0.48 10.59
CA GLY A 110 -9.04 -1.88 10.26
C GLY A 110 -8.08 -2.83 10.95
N GLY A 111 -7.05 -2.31 11.63
CA GLY A 111 -6.06 -3.14 12.30
C GLY A 111 -5.07 -3.82 11.36
N ALA A 112 -4.83 -3.25 10.18
CA ALA A 112 -3.82 -3.78 9.27
C ALA A 112 -2.43 -3.68 9.89
N SER A 113 -1.57 -4.63 9.58
CA SER A 113 -0.19 -4.67 10.10
C SER A 113 0.81 -4.01 9.18
N VAL A 114 0.62 -4.14 7.87
CA VAL A 114 1.59 -3.67 6.87
C VAL A 114 0.87 -3.06 5.68
N LEU A 115 1.41 -1.94 5.20
CA LEU A 115 1.11 -1.39 3.89
C LEU A 115 2.39 -1.51 3.04
N ALA A 116 2.34 -2.29 1.98
CA ALA A 116 3.44 -2.46 1.03
C ALA A 116 3.11 -1.70 -0.25
N LEU A 117 4.00 -0.79 -0.64
CA LEU A 117 3.84 0.06 -1.80
C LEU A 117 4.88 -0.31 -2.86
N GLU A 118 4.48 -0.35 -4.11
CA GLU A 118 5.44 -0.59 -5.19
C GLU A 118 6.41 0.60 -5.27
N ALA A 119 7.70 0.31 -5.04
CA ALA A 119 8.74 1.34 -4.98
C ALA A 119 8.82 2.13 -6.28
N GLU A 120 9.00 3.44 -6.17
CA GLU A 120 9.16 4.37 -7.27
C GLU A 120 7.94 4.49 -8.20
N ARG A 121 6.84 3.79 -7.88
CA ARG A 121 5.64 3.78 -8.72
C ARG A 121 4.37 4.23 -8.00
N VAL A 122 4.32 4.06 -6.68
CA VAL A 122 3.21 4.55 -5.86
C VAL A 122 3.72 5.68 -4.99
N MET A 123 3.11 6.86 -5.11
CA MET A 123 3.59 8.02 -4.35
C MET A 123 2.98 8.09 -2.95
N VAL A 124 3.73 8.73 -2.05
CA VAL A 124 3.27 9.01 -0.69
C VAL A 124 3.02 10.50 -0.57
N VAL A 125 1.78 10.87 -0.30
CA VAL A 125 1.35 12.27 -0.15
C VAL A 125 1.37 12.62 1.34
N GLU A 126 1.84 13.81 1.68
CA GLU A 126 1.99 14.26 3.07
C GLU A 126 2.79 13.25 3.89
N GLN A 127 3.99 12.95 3.40
CA GLN A 127 4.86 11.91 3.92
C GLN A 127 5.08 11.99 5.43
N GLU A 128 5.37 13.18 5.96
CA GLU A 128 5.66 13.32 7.39
C GLU A 128 4.47 12.89 8.24
N LYS A 129 3.27 13.27 7.82
CA LYS A 129 2.05 12.89 8.52
C LYS A 129 1.77 11.39 8.40
N VAL A 130 1.99 10.82 7.21
CA VAL A 130 1.84 9.39 6.96
C VAL A 130 2.75 8.58 7.89
N ILE A 131 4.03 8.94 7.96
CA ILE A 131 4.99 8.23 8.80
C ILE A 131 4.66 8.39 10.28
N LYS A 132 4.32 9.61 10.71
CA LYS A 132 3.98 9.86 12.11
C LYS A 132 2.77 9.04 12.55
N MET A 133 1.70 9.07 11.78
CA MET A 133 0.48 8.30 12.09
C MET A 133 0.78 6.80 12.15
N SER A 134 1.55 6.32 11.19
CA SER A 134 1.91 4.90 11.09
C SER A 134 2.76 4.47 12.29
N ASP A 135 3.75 5.26 12.65
CA ASP A 135 4.62 4.96 13.81
C ASP A 135 3.81 4.92 15.12
N GLU A 136 2.92 5.89 15.31
CA GLU A 136 2.09 5.93 16.51
C GLU A 136 1.17 4.71 16.64
N ALA A 137 0.76 4.14 15.54
CA ALA A 137 -0.14 2.98 15.51
C ALA A 137 0.60 1.65 15.33
N SER A 138 1.93 1.67 15.27
CA SER A 138 2.77 0.49 15.00
C SER A 138 2.41 -0.20 13.68
N LEU A 139 2.04 0.60 12.68
CA LEU A 139 1.80 0.14 11.32
C LEU A 139 3.12 0.19 10.55
N THR A 140 3.44 -0.86 9.83
CA THR A 140 4.62 -0.87 8.95
C THR A 140 4.22 -0.35 7.58
N VAL A 141 4.99 0.60 7.06
CA VAL A 141 4.89 1.04 5.65
C VAL A 141 6.22 0.72 5.00
N ILE A 142 6.18 -0.09 3.96
CA ILE A 142 7.38 -0.56 3.26
C ILE A 142 7.20 -0.36 1.75
N CYS A 143 8.27 0.07 1.10
CA CYS A 143 8.34 0.14 -0.37
C CYS A 143 9.10 -1.07 -0.89
N ILE A 144 8.53 -1.71 -1.86
CA ILE A 144 9.04 -2.98 -2.39
C ILE A 144 9.30 -2.93 -3.89
#